data_ccfe3001e2f1b1b456920c72b0b9745e
#
_entry.id   ccfe3001e2f1b1b456920c72b0b9745e
#
_cell.length_a   1.000
_cell.length_b   1.000
_cell.length_c   1.000
_cell.angle_alpha   90.00
_cell.angle_beta   90.00
_cell.angle_gamma   90.00
#
_symmetry.space_group_name_H-M   'P 1'
#
loop_
_entity.id
_entity.type
_entity.pdbx_description
1 polymer ?
#
loop_
_entity_poly.entity_id
_entity_poly.type
_entity_poly.pdbx_seq_one_letter_code
_entity_poly.pdbx_strand_id
1 'polypeptide(L)'
;MTANLLFLGTPDDVPYLQRLKGAVGPCKVFLDTKTVPTTITEVEMYCKNPARNITGVLSTSIPLLQRFVDLEGKTGRKELSLDAYSGSYFKRNGIEYVFVNPLAQTVSVPYGQFLLNRFASKLSYPERWFPAPAFSWYILKERNIEQAYESFFNAFAIVVDIETWRDPLSIRCIGYTAIYWSDSKFTTESVVLPMDSVWALLWMRKFNLLPAPKILQNGRYDISYLALYNAPLHNYLWDTSNLFHSLYSELPKDLAFLQSFFVREAAYWKDLAETTDLEQYYLYNAKDTWATACAFLAWMVEAPEWARQNYLKEFPLQFPCHLSEMIGLKRDFSKLDKAREELDIIMQREQAWLNKITGSAYFNTNSPLQMKALLKVLGCGDLPNADEKALRKAAFR
;
A
#
# COMPACT_ATOMS: atom_id res chain seq x y z
N MET A 1 -24.55 8.05 20.76
CA MET A 1 -25.37 6.85 20.46
C MET A 1 -24.45 5.78 19.92
N THR A 2 -24.49 4.56 20.43
CA THR A 2 -23.72 3.44 19.87
C THR A 2 -24.28 3.10 18.49
N ALA A 3 -23.41 3.07 17.47
CA ALA A 3 -23.79 2.73 16.11
C ALA A 3 -24.31 1.29 16.02
N ASN A 4 -25.34 1.04 15.20
CA ASN A 4 -25.70 -0.32 14.82
C ASN A 4 -24.94 -0.66 13.54
N LEU A 5 -24.27 -1.81 13.54
CA LEU A 5 -23.44 -2.26 12.43
C LEU A 5 -24.03 -3.53 11.80
N LEU A 6 -23.85 -3.66 10.49
CA LEU A 6 -24.07 -4.90 9.76
C LEU A 6 -22.71 -5.52 9.40
N PHE A 7 -22.52 -6.79 9.71
CA PHE A 7 -21.41 -7.58 9.19
C PHE A 7 -21.90 -8.42 8.00
N LEU A 8 -21.28 -8.22 6.85
CA LEU A 8 -21.51 -8.99 5.64
C LEU A 8 -20.26 -9.85 5.36
N GLY A 9 -20.34 -11.10 5.76
CA GLY A 9 -19.26 -12.07 5.59
C GLY A 9 -19.63 -13.18 4.61
N THR A 10 -18.71 -14.12 4.47
CA THR A 10 -18.87 -15.36 3.73
C THR A 10 -19.15 -16.52 4.71
N PRO A 11 -19.63 -17.70 4.25
CA PRO A 11 -19.74 -18.87 5.11
C PRO A 11 -18.43 -19.26 5.80
N ASP A 12 -17.29 -18.97 5.19
CA ASP A 12 -15.96 -19.25 5.75
C ASP A 12 -15.62 -18.37 6.96
N ASP A 13 -16.30 -17.24 7.14
CA ASP A 13 -16.12 -16.34 8.28
C ASP A 13 -16.86 -16.84 9.54
N VAL A 14 -17.87 -17.72 9.39
CA VAL A 14 -18.74 -18.17 10.48
C VAL A 14 -17.97 -18.73 11.68
N PRO A 15 -16.94 -19.58 11.51
CA PRO A 15 -16.18 -20.13 12.64
C PRO A 15 -15.44 -19.07 13.46
N TYR A 16 -15.23 -17.86 12.89
CA TYR A 16 -14.39 -16.81 13.44
C TYR A 16 -15.18 -15.59 13.94
N LEU A 17 -16.51 -15.63 13.96
CA LEU A 17 -17.37 -14.49 14.35
C LEU A 17 -17.07 -13.93 15.76
N GLN A 18 -16.53 -14.74 16.67
CA GLN A 18 -16.05 -14.25 17.97
C GLN A 18 -14.95 -13.15 17.86
N ARG A 19 -14.17 -13.14 16.76
CA ARG A 19 -13.15 -12.13 16.49
C ARG A 19 -13.76 -10.76 16.26
N LEU A 20 -14.93 -10.74 15.63
CA LEU A 20 -15.69 -9.52 15.35
C LEU A 20 -16.18 -8.82 16.61
N LYS A 21 -16.60 -9.57 17.63
CA LYS A 21 -17.13 -9.00 18.89
C LYS A 21 -16.10 -8.11 19.58
N GLY A 22 -14.83 -8.51 19.59
CA GLY A 22 -13.74 -7.68 20.13
C GLY A 22 -13.45 -6.44 19.28
N ALA A 23 -13.60 -6.56 17.95
CA ALA A 23 -13.26 -5.51 17.02
C ALA A 23 -14.25 -4.32 17.00
N VAL A 24 -15.56 -4.61 17.14
CA VAL A 24 -16.62 -3.59 17.04
C VAL A 24 -16.99 -2.96 18.39
N GLY A 25 -16.45 -3.44 19.49
CA GLY A 25 -16.73 -2.89 20.82
C GLY A 25 -18.21 -2.97 21.23
N PRO A 26 -18.79 -1.89 21.77
CA PRO A 26 -20.16 -1.89 22.30
C PRO A 26 -21.26 -1.83 21.24
N CYS A 27 -20.91 -1.83 19.95
CA CYS A 27 -21.88 -1.75 18.86
C CYS A 27 -22.76 -3.00 18.80
N LYS A 28 -24.05 -2.82 18.51
CA LYS A 28 -24.93 -3.92 18.16
C LYS A 28 -24.62 -4.36 16.73
N VAL A 29 -24.31 -5.65 16.55
CA VAL A 29 -23.95 -6.21 15.24
C VAL A 29 -25.05 -7.13 14.75
N PHE A 30 -25.54 -6.83 13.53
CA PHE A 30 -26.39 -7.73 12.76
C PHE A 30 -25.50 -8.57 11.84
N LEU A 31 -25.75 -9.85 11.72
CA LEU A 31 -24.91 -10.78 10.96
C LEU A 31 -25.66 -11.26 9.72
N ASP A 32 -25.04 -11.18 8.57
CA ASP A 32 -25.46 -11.89 7.37
C ASP A 32 -24.24 -12.57 6.71
N THR A 33 -24.21 -13.89 6.80
CA THR A 33 -23.19 -14.75 6.24
C THR A 33 -23.77 -15.79 5.26
N LYS A 34 -25.09 -15.78 5.06
CA LYS A 34 -25.78 -16.79 4.24
C LYS A 34 -26.10 -16.31 2.83
N THR A 35 -26.46 -15.05 2.71
CA THR A 35 -26.78 -14.43 1.42
C THR A 35 -25.83 -13.25 1.22
N VAL A 36 -24.86 -13.42 0.33
CA VAL A 36 -24.07 -12.26 -0.12
C VAL A 36 -25.00 -11.40 -0.96
N PRO A 37 -25.38 -10.17 -0.49
CA PRO A 37 -26.20 -9.28 -1.31
C PRO A 37 -25.50 -9.06 -2.64
N THR A 38 -26.21 -9.22 -3.72
CA THR A 38 -25.66 -9.08 -5.07
C THR A 38 -25.59 -7.61 -5.50
N THR A 39 -26.30 -6.72 -4.81
CA THR A 39 -26.36 -5.29 -5.12
C THR A 39 -26.20 -4.43 -3.87
N ILE A 40 -25.63 -3.21 -4.04
CA ILE A 40 -25.54 -2.23 -2.95
C ILE A 40 -26.94 -1.82 -2.48
N THR A 41 -27.90 -1.74 -3.40
CA THR A 41 -29.31 -1.37 -3.08
C THR A 41 -29.95 -2.34 -2.11
N GLU A 42 -29.71 -3.66 -2.22
CA GLU A 42 -30.21 -4.65 -1.27
C GLU A 42 -29.64 -4.43 0.14
N VAL A 43 -28.33 -4.13 0.23
CA VAL A 43 -27.68 -3.80 1.50
C VAL A 43 -28.29 -2.54 2.11
N GLU A 44 -28.49 -1.50 1.32
CA GLU A 44 -29.09 -0.24 1.77
C GLU A 44 -30.53 -0.44 2.27
N MET A 45 -31.34 -1.22 1.56
CA MET A 45 -32.70 -1.55 1.99
C MET A 45 -32.70 -2.32 3.33
N TYR A 46 -31.77 -3.26 3.48
CA TYR A 46 -31.61 -3.98 4.74
C TYR A 46 -31.23 -3.05 5.91
N CYS A 47 -30.31 -2.13 5.68
CA CYS A 47 -29.84 -1.16 6.67
C CYS A 47 -30.89 -0.13 7.06
N LYS A 48 -31.70 0.35 6.09
CA LYS A 48 -32.74 1.37 6.30
C LYS A 48 -33.98 0.88 7.03
N ASN A 49 -34.10 -0.41 7.34
CA ASN A 49 -35.19 -0.94 8.14
C ASN A 49 -35.20 -0.25 9.52
N PRO A 50 -36.29 0.47 9.89
CA PRO A 50 -36.36 1.26 11.13
C PRO A 50 -36.08 0.43 12.40
N ALA A 51 -36.43 -0.88 12.39
CA ALA A 51 -36.16 -1.76 13.50
C ALA A 51 -34.67 -2.04 13.73
N ARG A 52 -33.83 -1.81 12.73
CA ARG A 52 -32.38 -2.09 12.77
C ARG A 52 -31.54 -0.83 12.93
N ASN A 53 -31.91 0.25 12.23
CA ASN A 53 -31.22 1.53 12.23
C ASN A 53 -29.70 1.38 12.08
N ILE A 54 -29.28 0.67 11.04
CA ILE A 54 -27.86 0.37 10.77
C ILE A 54 -27.23 1.54 10.03
N THR A 55 -26.12 2.05 10.54
CA THR A 55 -25.38 3.19 9.96
C THR A 55 -24.04 2.77 9.35
N GLY A 56 -23.52 1.59 9.69
CA GLY A 56 -22.25 1.11 9.20
C GLY A 56 -22.29 -0.36 8.77
N VAL A 57 -21.49 -0.69 7.75
CA VAL A 57 -21.33 -2.03 7.20
C VAL A 57 -19.85 -2.40 7.21
N LEU A 58 -19.52 -3.47 7.90
CA LEU A 58 -18.20 -4.11 7.84
C LEU A 58 -18.31 -5.35 6.95
N SER A 59 -17.46 -5.48 5.91
CA SER A 59 -17.62 -6.56 4.93
C SER A 59 -16.32 -7.24 4.53
N THR A 60 -16.39 -8.55 4.35
CA THR A 60 -15.37 -9.40 3.72
C THR A 60 -15.78 -9.84 2.31
N SER A 61 -16.82 -9.21 1.73
CA SER A 61 -17.40 -9.59 0.45
C SER A 61 -16.70 -8.93 -0.73
N ILE A 62 -15.98 -9.70 -1.54
CA ILE A 62 -15.38 -9.25 -2.81
C ILE A 62 -16.46 -8.80 -3.81
N PRO A 63 -17.60 -9.52 -4.01
CA PRO A 63 -18.65 -9.06 -4.92
C PRO A 63 -19.22 -7.68 -4.56
N LEU A 64 -19.39 -7.39 -3.26
CA LEU A 64 -19.84 -6.08 -2.81
C LEU A 64 -18.77 -5.00 -3.06
N LEU A 65 -17.50 -5.30 -2.75
CA LEU A 65 -16.39 -4.40 -3.05
C LEU A 65 -16.33 -4.07 -4.55
N GLN A 66 -16.49 -5.07 -5.42
CA GLN A 66 -16.51 -4.86 -6.88
C GLN A 66 -17.55 -3.82 -7.28
N ARG A 67 -18.75 -3.85 -6.69
CA ARG A 67 -19.81 -2.86 -6.99
C ARG A 67 -19.40 -1.44 -6.63
N PHE A 68 -18.69 -1.23 -5.53
CA PHE A 68 -18.19 0.09 -5.18
C PHE A 68 -17.10 0.57 -6.14
N VAL A 69 -16.17 -0.30 -6.51
CA VAL A 69 -15.11 0.00 -7.46
C VAL A 69 -15.66 0.31 -8.86
N ASP A 70 -16.69 -0.42 -9.31
CA ASP A 70 -17.38 -0.16 -10.58
C ASP A 70 -18.05 1.22 -10.59
N LEU A 71 -18.66 1.64 -9.46
CA LEU A 71 -19.28 2.97 -9.33
C LEU A 71 -18.27 4.12 -9.40
N GLU A 72 -17.01 3.87 -9.05
CA GLU A 72 -15.92 4.84 -9.20
C GLU A 72 -15.37 4.89 -10.63
N GLY A 73 -15.98 4.19 -11.58
CA GLY A 73 -15.54 4.14 -12.98
C GLY A 73 -14.27 3.33 -13.22
N LYS A 74 -13.87 2.53 -12.25
CA LYS A 74 -12.65 1.70 -12.29
C LYS A 74 -12.93 0.29 -12.88
N THR A 75 -13.68 0.24 -13.95
CA THR A 75 -14.03 -1.02 -14.64
C THR A 75 -12.84 -1.60 -15.40
N GLY A 76 -12.68 -2.92 -15.40
CA GLY A 76 -11.68 -3.62 -16.23
C GLY A 76 -10.50 -4.24 -15.48
N ARG A 77 -10.52 -4.32 -14.15
CA ARG A 77 -9.45 -4.94 -13.35
C ARG A 77 -9.53 -6.46 -13.36
N LYS A 78 -8.35 -7.07 -13.48
CA LYS A 78 -8.23 -8.53 -13.57
C LYS A 78 -8.65 -9.25 -12.29
N GLU A 79 -8.32 -8.73 -11.12
CA GLU A 79 -8.73 -9.32 -9.82
C GLU A 79 -8.70 -8.25 -8.72
N LEU A 80 -9.79 -8.10 -7.97
CA LEU A 80 -9.84 -7.33 -6.74
C LEU A 80 -9.36 -8.18 -5.57
N SER A 81 -8.45 -7.64 -4.79
CA SER A 81 -7.96 -8.27 -3.58
C SER A 81 -8.42 -7.52 -2.34
N LEU A 82 -9.02 -8.22 -1.38
CA LEU A 82 -9.32 -7.64 -0.07
C LEU A 82 -8.06 -7.20 0.66
N ASP A 83 -6.90 -7.80 0.38
CA ASP A 83 -5.62 -7.35 0.97
C ASP A 83 -5.30 -5.91 0.55
N ALA A 84 -5.43 -5.60 -0.74
CA ALA A 84 -5.18 -4.25 -1.26
C ALA A 84 -6.20 -3.22 -0.76
N TYR A 85 -7.45 -3.64 -0.58
CA TYR A 85 -8.56 -2.78 -0.16
C TYR A 85 -8.87 -2.86 1.35
N SER A 86 -8.07 -3.60 2.12
CA SER A 86 -8.32 -3.75 3.56
C SER A 86 -8.23 -2.41 4.28
N GLY A 87 -9.28 -2.08 5.02
CA GLY A 87 -9.46 -0.78 5.66
C GLY A 87 -10.03 0.32 4.74
N SER A 88 -10.28 0.04 3.46
CA SER A 88 -10.93 1.03 2.57
C SER A 88 -12.34 1.36 3.04
N TYR A 89 -12.64 2.65 2.98
CA TYR A 89 -13.89 3.24 3.42
C TYR A 89 -14.67 3.80 2.22
N PHE A 90 -15.97 3.54 2.21
CA PHE A 90 -16.91 4.12 1.25
C PHE A 90 -18.14 4.66 2.00
N LYS A 91 -18.78 5.68 1.46
CA LYS A 91 -20.01 6.24 2.00
C LYS A 91 -21.05 6.41 0.90
N ARG A 92 -22.25 5.88 1.15
CA ARG A 92 -23.34 6.01 0.21
C ARG A 92 -24.68 6.07 0.93
N ASN A 93 -25.54 7.03 0.55
CA ASN A 93 -26.89 7.19 1.07
C ASN A 93 -26.99 7.19 2.61
N GLY A 94 -25.98 7.77 3.29
CA GLY A 94 -25.89 7.87 4.73
C GLY A 94 -25.36 6.62 5.43
N ILE A 95 -25.04 5.56 4.69
CA ILE A 95 -24.45 4.32 5.21
C ILE A 95 -22.95 4.32 4.92
N GLU A 96 -22.16 3.95 5.90
CA GLU A 96 -20.70 3.85 5.82
C GLU A 96 -20.27 2.39 5.66
N TYR A 97 -19.32 2.13 4.79
CA TYR A 97 -18.82 0.79 4.46
C TYR A 97 -17.32 0.72 4.69
N VAL A 98 -16.87 -0.33 5.37
CA VAL A 98 -15.45 -0.65 5.53
C VAL A 98 -15.22 -2.10 5.10
N PHE A 99 -14.23 -2.30 4.23
CA PHE A 99 -13.85 -3.63 3.78
C PHE A 99 -12.64 -4.12 4.59
N VAL A 100 -12.68 -5.39 4.96
CA VAL A 100 -11.61 -6.05 5.72
C VAL A 100 -11.34 -7.43 5.15
N ASN A 101 -10.16 -7.95 5.44
CA ASN A 101 -9.80 -9.31 5.08
C ASN A 101 -10.74 -10.35 5.73
N PRO A 102 -10.90 -11.54 5.11
CA PRO A 102 -11.66 -12.64 5.70
C PRO A 102 -11.23 -12.90 7.15
N LEU A 103 -12.19 -13.16 8.03
CA LEU A 103 -11.92 -13.35 9.46
C LEU A 103 -10.94 -14.50 9.75
N ALA A 104 -10.90 -15.51 8.88
CA ALA A 104 -9.91 -16.59 8.94
C ALA A 104 -8.46 -16.09 8.92
N GLN A 105 -8.17 -15.02 8.17
CA GLN A 105 -6.84 -14.41 8.12
C GLN A 105 -6.43 -13.74 9.43
N THR A 106 -7.38 -13.32 10.27
CA THR A 106 -7.08 -12.78 11.60
C THR A 106 -6.45 -13.81 12.54
N VAL A 107 -6.58 -15.09 12.21
CA VAL A 107 -5.96 -16.20 12.95
C VAL A 107 -4.61 -16.57 12.36
N SER A 108 -4.43 -16.41 11.04
CA SER A 108 -3.22 -16.84 10.33
C SER A 108 -2.05 -15.89 10.48
N VAL A 109 -2.31 -14.61 10.79
CA VAL A 109 -1.27 -13.59 10.98
C VAL A 109 -1.27 -13.05 12.41
N PRO A 110 -0.09 -12.87 13.04
CA PRO A 110 0.01 -12.45 14.45
C PRO A 110 -0.70 -11.12 14.75
N TYR A 111 -0.72 -10.20 13.82
CA TYR A 111 -1.32 -8.86 13.95
C TYR A 111 -2.74 -8.76 13.36
N GLY A 112 -3.32 -9.86 12.86
CA GLY A 112 -4.61 -9.82 12.16
C GLY A 112 -5.76 -9.29 13.02
N GLN A 113 -5.85 -9.70 14.29
CA GLN A 113 -6.86 -9.17 15.21
C GLN A 113 -6.67 -7.67 15.46
N PHE A 114 -5.44 -7.21 15.57
CA PHE A 114 -5.12 -5.79 15.73
C PHE A 114 -5.61 -4.98 14.52
N LEU A 115 -5.35 -5.44 13.30
CA LEU A 115 -5.84 -4.79 12.09
C LEU A 115 -7.37 -4.80 11.97
N LEU A 116 -8.01 -5.93 12.29
CA LEU A 116 -9.47 -5.99 12.33
C LEU A 116 -10.05 -4.96 13.31
N ASN A 117 -9.47 -4.85 14.51
CA ASN A 117 -9.88 -3.87 15.51
C ASN A 117 -9.68 -2.43 14.99
N ARG A 118 -8.51 -2.15 14.38
CA ARG A 118 -8.20 -0.84 13.82
C ARG A 118 -9.21 -0.45 12.75
N PHE A 119 -9.46 -1.31 11.76
CA PHE A 119 -10.35 -0.99 10.65
C PHE A 119 -11.83 -0.95 11.04
N ALA A 120 -12.28 -1.85 11.90
CA ALA A 120 -13.65 -1.81 12.43
C ALA A 120 -13.92 -0.52 13.23
N SER A 121 -12.89 0.06 13.88
CA SER A 121 -13.04 1.29 14.64
C SER A 121 -13.39 2.50 13.77
N LYS A 122 -13.19 2.44 12.45
CA LYS A 122 -13.67 3.49 11.51
C LYS A 122 -15.19 3.69 11.60
N LEU A 123 -15.91 2.62 11.89
CA LEU A 123 -17.36 2.64 12.02
C LEU A 123 -17.81 2.82 13.48
N SER A 124 -17.11 2.20 14.44
CA SER A 124 -17.51 2.17 15.85
C SER A 124 -17.02 3.35 16.68
N TYR A 125 -15.90 3.97 16.29
CA TYR A 125 -15.26 5.08 17.01
C TYR A 125 -14.70 6.14 16.04
N PRO A 126 -15.53 6.77 15.20
CA PRO A 126 -15.07 7.72 14.18
C PRO A 126 -14.31 8.91 14.76
N GLU A 127 -14.63 9.32 15.97
CA GLU A 127 -14.00 10.46 16.67
C GLU A 127 -12.53 10.22 17.06
N ARG A 128 -12.06 8.98 17.03
CA ARG A 128 -10.68 8.62 17.36
C ARG A 128 -9.73 8.70 16.16
N TRP A 129 -10.26 8.97 14.99
CA TRP A 129 -9.48 9.03 13.77
C TRP A 129 -9.03 10.44 13.46
N PHE A 130 -7.79 10.56 12.97
CA PHE A 130 -7.27 11.84 12.51
C PHE A 130 -8.12 12.34 11.33
N PRO A 131 -8.64 13.60 11.38
CA PRO A 131 -9.39 14.18 10.28
C PRO A 131 -8.44 14.54 9.14
N ALA A 132 -8.51 13.81 8.02
CA ALA A 132 -7.69 14.11 6.86
C ALA A 132 -8.01 15.50 6.29
N PRO A 133 -7.00 16.29 5.89
CA PRO A 133 -7.20 17.51 5.13
C PRO A 133 -7.95 17.24 3.83
N ALA A 134 -8.75 18.21 3.38
CA ALA A 134 -9.42 18.09 2.10
C ALA A 134 -8.40 17.98 0.96
N PHE A 135 -8.66 17.05 0.02
CA PHE A 135 -7.84 16.88 -1.17
C PHE A 135 -8.18 17.93 -2.22
N SER A 136 -7.17 18.68 -2.66
CA SER A 136 -7.23 19.57 -3.81
C SER A 136 -5.95 19.46 -4.61
N TRP A 137 -6.03 19.55 -5.92
CA TRP A 137 -4.85 19.42 -6.76
C TRP A 137 -4.99 20.16 -8.10
N TYR A 138 -3.85 20.48 -8.71
CA TYR A 138 -3.76 20.99 -10.08
C TYR A 138 -2.41 20.75 -10.72
N ILE A 139 -2.36 20.87 -12.04
CA ILE A 139 -1.11 20.72 -12.83
C ILE A 139 -0.40 22.05 -12.90
N LEU A 140 0.90 22.06 -12.63
CA LEU A 140 1.76 23.23 -12.80
C LEU A 140 2.02 23.48 -14.27
N LYS A 141 1.84 24.74 -14.67
CA LYS A 141 2.06 25.28 -16.02
C LYS A 141 2.71 26.64 -15.86
N GLU A 142 3.29 27.18 -16.94
CA GLU A 142 3.94 28.50 -16.93
C GLU A 142 3.10 29.62 -16.29
N ARG A 143 1.80 29.57 -16.51
CA ARG A 143 0.86 30.61 -16.02
C ARG A 143 0.57 30.57 -14.52
N ASN A 144 0.82 29.46 -13.81
CA ASN A 144 0.44 29.28 -12.40
C ASN A 144 1.61 28.88 -11.48
N ILE A 145 2.78 28.58 -12.02
CA ILE A 145 3.88 27.99 -11.24
C ILE A 145 4.52 29.00 -10.27
N GLU A 146 4.58 30.28 -10.64
CA GLU A 146 5.12 31.33 -9.75
C GLU A 146 4.21 31.50 -8.51
N GLN A 147 2.90 31.59 -8.73
CA GLN A 147 1.94 31.66 -7.64
C GLN A 147 2.01 30.44 -6.73
N ALA A 148 2.11 29.22 -7.29
CA ALA A 148 2.30 28.00 -6.53
C ALA A 148 3.58 28.03 -5.73
N TYR A 149 4.69 28.48 -6.32
CA TYR A 149 5.98 28.57 -5.64
C TYR A 149 5.94 29.53 -4.44
N GLU A 150 5.30 30.69 -4.60
CA GLU A 150 5.10 31.66 -3.52
C GLU A 150 4.23 31.09 -2.39
N SER A 151 3.15 30.37 -2.73
CA SER A 151 2.32 29.67 -1.75
C SER A 151 3.14 28.65 -0.95
N PHE A 152 3.90 27.80 -1.65
CA PHE A 152 4.71 26.73 -1.04
C PHE A 152 5.86 27.25 -0.16
N PHE A 153 6.29 28.49 -0.35
CA PHE A 153 7.33 29.10 0.48
C PHE A 153 6.91 29.20 1.96
N ASN A 154 5.63 29.34 2.22
CA ASN A 154 5.04 29.43 3.57
C ASN A 154 4.55 28.10 4.12
N ALA A 155 4.82 26.98 3.45
CA ALA A 155 4.38 25.65 3.90
C ALA A 155 5.06 25.27 5.22
N PHE A 156 4.31 24.61 6.11
CA PHE A 156 4.83 23.94 7.29
C PHE A 156 5.77 22.78 6.92
N ALA A 157 5.40 22.02 5.91
CA ALA A 157 6.20 20.94 5.31
C ALA A 157 5.74 20.69 3.87
N ILE A 158 6.57 20.05 3.07
CA ILE A 158 6.29 19.73 1.67
C ILE A 158 6.57 18.24 1.44
N VAL A 159 5.54 17.51 1.02
CA VAL A 159 5.68 16.14 0.53
C VAL A 159 6.17 16.16 -0.91
N VAL A 160 7.03 15.22 -1.26
CA VAL A 160 7.59 15.07 -2.61
C VAL A 160 7.48 13.61 -3.02
N ASP A 161 7.09 13.36 -4.28
CA ASP A 161 7.03 12.03 -4.87
C ASP A 161 7.25 12.14 -6.39
N ILE A 162 8.03 11.22 -6.97
CA ILE A 162 8.28 11.18 -8.40
C ILE A 162 7.63 9.98 -9.05
N GLU A 163 7.20 10.18 -10.30
CA GLU A 163 6.82 9.09 -11.17
C GLU A 163 7.78 8.97 -12.33
N THR A 164 8.11 7.75 -12.71
CA THR A 164 9.08 7.50 -13.77
C THR A 164 8.45 6.80 -14.98
N TRP A 165 9.05 7.02 -16.13
CA TRP A 165 8.77 6.18 -17.29
C TRP A 165 9.28 4.75 -17.03
N ARG A 166 8.84 3.79 -17.85
CA ARG A 166 9.41 2.42 -17.81
C ARG A 166 10.89 2.38 -18.13
N ASP A 167 11.39 3.42 -18.81
CA ASP A 167 12.82 3.70 -18.91
C ASP A 167 13.32 4.15 -17.53
N PRO A 168 14.22 3.41 -16.88
CA PRO A 168 14.60 3.64 -15.49
C PRO A 168 15.37 4.95 -15.23
N LEU A 169 15.71 5.72 -16.25
CA LEU A 169 16.49 6.95 -16.10
C LEU A 169 15.69 8.24 -16.29
N SER A 170 14.37 8.14 -16.47
CA SER A 170 13.55 9.30 -16.85
C SER A 170 12.42 9.55 -15.85
N ILE A 171 12.38 10.77 -15.28
CA ILE A 171 11.25 11.23 -14.46
C ILE A 171 10.13 11.67 -15.40
N ARG A 172 8.93 11.17 -15.18
CA ARG A 172 7.72 11.51 -15.95
C ARG A 172 7.01 12.73 -15.39
N CYS A 173 6.85 12.78 -14.08
CA CYS A 173 6.33 13.93 -13.35
C CYS A 173 6.84 13.91 -11.91
N ILE A 174 6.71 15.04 -11.24
CA ILE A 174 6.96 15.16 -9.81
C ILE A 174 5.77 15.84 -9.15
N GLY A 175 5.28 15.22 -8.09
CA GLY A 175 4.22 15.72 -7.24
C GLY A 175 4.76 16.43 -6.01
N TYR A 176 4.09 17.48 -5.63
CA TYR A 176 4.34 18.18 -4.38
C TYR A 176 3.02 18.39 -3.64
N THR A 177 3.01 18.16 -2.32
CA THR A 177 1.90 18.58 -1.47
C THR A 177 2.42 19.47 -0.35
N ALA A 178 2.04 20.73 -0.37
CA ALA A 178 2.28 21.64 0.73
C ALA A 178 1.29 21.37 1.87
N ILE A 179 1.80 21.35 3.09
CA ILE A 179 1.01 21.29 4.32
C ILE A 179 1.07 22.66 4.98
N TYR A 180 -0.07 23.23 5.29
CA TYR A 180 -0.19 24.51 6.00
C TYR A 180 -0.83 24.30 7.35
N TRP A 181 -0.45 25.14 8.31
CA TRP A 181 -1.05 25.19 9.62
C TRP A 181 -1.66 26.57 9.85
N SER A 182 -2.98 26.64 9.96
CA SER A 182 -3.70 27.86 10.27
C SER A 182 -4.98 27.54 11.04
N ASP A 183 -5.42 28.47 11.88
CA ASP A 183 -6.67 28.34 12.64
C ASP A 183 -6.82 26.99 13.37
N SER A 184 -5.73 26.49 13.94
CA SER A 184 -5.66 25.22 14.68
C SER A 184 -6.03 23.98 13.86
N LYS A 185 -5.86 24.03 12.51
CA LYS A 185 -6.04 22.88 11.64
C LYS A 185 -5.00 22.83 10.52
N PHE A 186 -4.81 21.63 9.98
CA PHE A 186 -4.00 21.43 8.80
C PHE A 186 -4.85 21.52 7.53
N THR A 187 -4.30 22.17 6.53
CA THR A 187 -4.80 22.18 5.14
C THR A 187 -3.70 21.76 4.20
N THR A 188 -4.07 21.29 3.02
CA THR A 188 -3.10 20.81 2.02
C THR A 188 -3.43 21.37 0.64
N GLU A 189 -2.36 21.56 -0.16
CA GLU A 189 -2.44 21.93 -1.57
C GLU A 189 -1.49 21.01 -2.35
N SER A 190 -2.02 20.21 -3.27
CA SER A 190 -1.23 19.29 -4.08
C SER A 190 -1.06 19.83 -5.49
N VAL A 191 0.15 19.71 -6.03
CA VAL A 191 0.47 20.11 -7.39
C VAL A 191 1.32 19.05 -8.08
N VAL A 192 1.19 18.94 -9.40
CA VAL A 192 2.01 18.05 -10.21
C VAL A 192 2.70 18.83 -11.30
N LEU A 193 4.01 18.68 -11.41
CA LEU A 193 4.85 19.24 -12.45
C LEU A 193 5.20 18.15 -13.47
N PRO A 194 4.62 18.18 -14.69
CA PRO A 194 5.07 17.32 -15.78
C PRO A 194 6.53 17.59 -16.14
N MET A 195 7.34 16.55 -16.31
CA MET A 195 8.78 16.69 -16.62
C MET A 195 9.05 16.59 -18.13
N ASP A 196 8.39 17.45 -18.90
CA ASP A 196 8.36 17.44 -20.37
C ASP A 196 9.28 18.51 -21.01
N SER A 197 9.96 19.32 -20.20
CA SER A 197 10.75 20.47 -20.70
C SER A 197 11.91 20.85 -19.77
N VAL A 198 12.87 21.59 -20.31
CA VAL A 198 13.94 22.18 -19.51
C VAL A 198 13.41 23.21 -18.49
N TRP A 199 12.33 23.88 -18.82
CA TRP A 199 11.61 24.76 -17.92
C TRP A 199 11.13 24.01 -16.66
N ALA A 200 10.52 22.84 -16.83
CA ALA A 200 10.08 22.00 -15.72
C ALA A 200 11.26 21.60 -14.82
N LEU A 201 12.40 21.23 -15.41
CA LEU A 201 13.60 20.88 -14.64
C LEU A 201 14.09 22.06 -13.77
N LEU A 202 14.08 23.28 -14.30
CA LEU A 202 14.48 24.47 -13.53
C LEU A 202 13.54 24.73 -12.34
N TRP A 203 12.23 24.56 -12.55
CA TRP A 203 11.25 24.73 -11.49
C TRP A 203 11.29 23.59 -10.46
N MET A 204 11.49 22.36 -10.89
CA MET A 204 11.71 21.23 -9.97
C MET A 204 12.86 21.55 -9.00
N ARG A 205 14.00 22.07 -9.52
CA ARG A 205 15.15 22.47 -8.68
C ARG A 205 14.76 23.57 -7.70
N LYS A 206 13.97 24.57 -8.12
CA LYS A 206 13.50 25.65 -7.24
C LYS A 206 12.60 25.10 -6.12
N PHE A 207 11.61 24.26 -6.44
CA PHE A 207 10.72 23.64 -5.43
C PHE A 207 11.49 22.77 -4.45
N ASN A 208 12.45 21.98 -4.93
CA ASN A 208 13.28 21.13 -4.08
C ASN A 208 14.12 21.94 -3.07
N LEU A 209 14.51 23.17 -3.42
CA LEU A 209 15.30 24.07 -2.57
C LEU A 209 14.45 24.91 -1.61
N LEU A 210 13.12 24.85 -1.65
CA LEU A 210 12.28 25.55 -0.69
C LEU A 210 12.68 25.20 0.75
N PRO A 211 12.62 26.16 1.70
CA PRO A 211 13.15 25.96 3.06
C PRO A 211 12.34 24.98 3.91
N ALA A 212 11.06 24.79 3.60
CA ALA A 212 10.19 23.88 4.35
C ALA A 212 10.75 22.45 4.40
N PRO A 213 10.61 21.71 5.53
CA PRO A 213 10.98 20.31 5.62
C PRO A 213 10.33 19.45 4.54
N LYS A 214 11.10 18.53 3.96
CA LYS A 214 10.60 17.58 2.96
C LYS A 214 10.23 16.27 3.61
N ILE A 215 9.14 15.70 3.11
CA ILE A 215 8.57 14.42 3.51
C ILE A 215 8.51 13.55 2.25
N LEU A 216 8.98 12.31 2.34
CA LEU A 216 8.87 11.31 1.29
C LEU A 216 8.23 10.03 1.82
N GLN A 217 7.88 9.15 0.92
CA GLN A 217 7.45 7.78 1.20
C GLN A 217 8.45 6.81 0.58
N ASN A 218 9.30 6.17 1.40
CA ASN A 218 10.38 5.31 0.92
C ASN A 218 11.31 6.05 -0.07
N GLY A 219 11.69 7.25 0.30
CA GLY A 219 12.29 8.26 -0.57
C GLY A 219 13.69 7.94 -1.12
N ARG A 220 14.28 6.76 -0.81
CA ARG A 220 15.56 6.34 -1.40
C ARG A 220 15.48 6.25 -2.92
N TYR A 221 14.35 5.81 -3.46
CA TYR A 221 14.12 5.79 -4.89
C TYR A 221 14.14 7.20 -5.46
N ASP A 222 13.34 8.10 -4.90
CA ASP A 222 13.20 9.50 -5.36
C ASP A 222 14.51 10.24 -5.33
N ILE A 223 15.25 10.21 -4.21
CA ILE A 223 16.51 10.93 -4.06
C ILE A 223 17.59 10.43 -5.03
N SER A 224 17.56 9.14 -5.42
CA SER A 224 18.46 8.58 -6.43
C SER A 224 18.24 9.25 -7.78
N TYR A 225 16.98 9.34 -8.22
CA TYR A 225 16.62 10.00 -9.48
C TYR A 225 16.88 11.51 -9.43
N LEU A 226 16.49 12.16 -8.35
CA LEU A 226 16.74 13.60 -8.18
C LEU A 226 18.23 13.94 -8.21
N ALA A 227 19.08 13.06 -7.69
CA ALA A 227 20.54 13.21 -7.80
C ALA A 227 21.02 13.16 -9.26
N LEU A 228 20.50 12.25 -10.09
CA LEU A 228 20.82 12.17 -11.53
C LEU A 228 20.44 13.45 -12.28
N TYR A 229 19.37 14.14 -11.87
CA TYR A 229 18.92 15.40 -12.42
C TYR A 229 19.60 16.64 -11.81
N ASN A 230 20.58 16.43 -10.91
CA ASN A 230 21.20 17.49 -10.12
C ASN A 230 20.15 18.41 -9.46
N ALA A 231 19.16 17.80 -8.82
CA ALA A 231 18.02 18.44 -8.19
C ALA A 231 17.84 17.94 -6.73
N PRO A 232 18.86 18.11 -5.86
CA PRO A 232 18.81 17.60 -4.49
C PRO A 232 17.65 18.23 -3.71
N LEU A 233 17.12 17.48 -2.76
CA LEU A 233 16.11 17.96 -1.83
C LEU A 233 16.78 18.66 -0.64
N HIS A 234 16.41 19.92 -0.42
CA HIS A 234 16.79 20.63 0.80
C HIS A 234 15.85 20.21 1.95
N ASN A 235 16.41 20.01 3.15
CA ASN A 235 15.67 19.67 4.37
C ASN A 235 14.83 18.40 4.23
N TYR A 236 15.35 17.33 3.63
CA TYR A 236 14.70 16.01 3.71
C TYR A 236 14.84 15.47 5.12
N LEU A 237 13.77 15.56 5.90
CA LEU A 237 13.75 15.22 7.33
C LEU A 237 12.81 14.07 7.68
N TRP A 238 11.85 13.75 6.82
CA TRP A 238 10.79 12.80 7.15
C TRP A 238 10.55 11.78 6.03
N ASP A 239 10.47 10.52 6.43
CA ASP A 239 10.07 9.41 5.55
C ASP A 239 8.96 8.62 6.22
N THR A 240 7.78 8.56 5.60
CA THR A 240 6.58 7.96 6.21
C THR A 240 6.70 6.45 6.34
N SER A 241 7.47 5.76 5.49
CA SER A 241 7.79 4.34 5.64
C SER A 241 8.59 4.10 6.93
N ASN A 242 9.63 4.91 7.18
CA ASN A 242 10.47 4.81 8.36
C ASN A 242 9.74 5.27 9.62
N LEU A 243 8.90 6.33 9.52
CA LEU A 243 8.02 6.76 10.61
C LEU A 243 7.09 5.63 11.04
N PHE A 244 6.45 4.97 10.07
CA PHE A 244 5.57 3.85 10.38
C PHE A 244 6.33 2.64 10.93
N HIS A 245 7.54 2.37 10.41
CA HIS A 245 8.41 1.32 10.92
C HIS A 245 8.78 1.54 12.40
N SER A 246 9.07 2.77 12.79
CA SER A 246 9.42 3.10 14.19
C SER A 246 8.29 2.82 15.17
N LEU A 247 7.04 2.78 14.69
CA LEU A 247 5.84 2.52 15.50
C LEU A 247 5.34 1.08 15.38
N TYR A 248 5.36 0.51 14.17
CA TYR A 248 4.84 -0.82 13.84
C TYR A 248 5.79 -1.56 12.88
N SER A 249 6.88 -2.10 13.40
CA SER A 249 7.94 -2.75 12.60
C SER A 249 7.44 -3.93 11.75
N GLU A 250 6.44 -4.67 12.24
CA GLU A 250 5.94 -5.89 11.61
C GLU A 250 4.84 -5.67 10.55
N LEU A 251 4.24 -4.47 10.51
CA LEU A 251 3.16 -4.18 9.56
C LEU A 251 3.70 -3.76 8.18
N PRO A 252 2.91 -3.91 7.10
CA PRO A 252 3.27 -3.39 5.77
C PRO A 252 3.57 -1.90 5.77
N LYS A 253 4.48 -1.45 4.89
CA LYS A 253 4.93 -0.05 4.79
C LYS A 253 4.54 0.62 3.46
N ASP A 254 3.76 -0.05 2.63
CA ASP A 254 3.26 0.58 1.41
C ASP A 254 2.27 1.71 1.72
N LEU A 255 2.25 2.73 0.87
CA LEU A 255 1.48 3.96 1.11
C LEU A 255 -0.03 3.71 1.20
N ALA A 256 -0.57 2.78 0.40
CA ALA A 256 -2.00 2.47 0.45
C ALA A 256 -2.38 1.87 1.80
N PHE A 257 -1.54 1.00 2.35
CA PHE A 257 -1.72 0.46 3.70
C PHE A 257 -1.63 1.56 4.75
N LEU A 258 -0.60 2.42 4.70
CA LEU A 258 -0.43 3.51 5.65
C LEU A 258 -1.67 4.43 5.66
N GLN A 259 -2.17 4.79 4.48
CA GLN A 259 -3.34 5.62 4.38
C GLN A 259 -4.58 4.92 4.96
N SER A 260 -4.82 3.67 4.61
CA SER A 260 -5.96 2.94 5.17
C SER A 260 -5.85 2.75 6.69
N PHE A 261 -4.62 2.68 7.21
CA PHE A 261 -4.34 2.53 8.64
C PHE A 261 -4.54 3.82 9.42
N PHE A 262 -4.17 4.98 8.87
CA PHE A 262 -4.19 6.27 9.57
C PHE A 262 -5.42 7.12 9.23
N VAL A 263 -5.97 7.02 8.03
CA VAL A 263 -7.05 7.87 7.55
C VAL A 263 -8.37 7.13 7.60
N ARG A 264 -9.37 7.73 8.27
CA ARG A 264 -10.70 7.11 8.38
C ARG A 264 -11.35 6.90 7.01
N GLU A 265 -11.36 7.92 6.18
CA GLU A 265 -12.06 7.96 4.89
C GLU A 265 -11.14 7.60 3.72
N ALA A 266 -10.18 6.68 3.96
CA ALA A 266 -9.28 6.22 2.93
C ALA A 266 -9.98 5.32 1.93
N ALA A 267 -9.91 5.69 0.64
CA ALA A 267 -10.28 4.83 -0.48
C ALA A 267 -9.01 4.45 -1.25
N TYR A 268 -8.94 3.22 -1.75
CA TYR A 268 -7.80 2.73 -2.53
C TYR A 268 -7.77 3.43 -3.91
N TRP A 269 -6.59 3.89 -4.34
CA TRP A 269 -6.41 4.65 -5.59
C TRP A 269 -5.23 4.18 -6.46
N LYS A 270 -4.42 3.23 -5.96
CA LYS A 270 -3.19 2.78 -6.66
C LYS A 270 -3.44 2.22 -8.07
N ASP A 271 -4.65 1.91 -8.35
CA ASP A 271 -5.12 1.48 -9.66
C ASP A 271 -5.11 2.59 -10.73
N LEU A 272 -5.09 3.85 -10.37
CA LEU A 272 -4.92 4.94 -11.32
C LEU A 272 -3.54 4.91 -12.00
N ALA A 273 -2.55 4.22 -11.45
CA ALA A 273 -1.21 4.08 -12.03
C ALA A 273 -1.20 3.35 -13.40
N GLU A 274 -2.20 2.49 -13.67
CA GLU A 274 -2.28 1.70 -14.91
C GLU A 274 -2.96 2.46 -16.08
N THR A 275 -3.33 3.72 -15.87
CA THR A 275 -4.05 4.51 -16.89
C THR A 275 -3.10 4.96 -18.00
N THR A 276 -3.66 5.04 -19.24
CA THR A 276 -3.02 5.69 -20.38
C THR A 276 -3.35 7.19 -20.47
N ASP A 277 -4.33 7.67 -19.70
CA ASP A 277 -4.72 9.06 -19.62
C ASP A 277 -3.73 9.82 -18.72
N LEU A 278 -3.08 10.84 -19.26
CA LEU A 278 -2.09 11.65 -18.56
C LEU A 278 -2.67 12.42 -17.37
N GLU A 279 -3.89 12.93 -17.48
CA GLU A 279 -4.51 13.67 -16.39
C GLU A 279 -4.84 12.74 -15.21
N GLN A 280 -5.34 11.54 -15.49
CA GLN A 280 -5.54 10.50 -14.48
C GLN A 280 -4.22 10.06 -13.83
N TYR A 281 -3.16 10.00 -14.61
CA TYR A 281 -1.83 9.66 -14.10
C TYR A 281 -1.27 10.77 -13.19
N TYR A 282 -1.47 12.04 -13.53
CA TYR A 282 -1.09 13.16 -12.67
C TYR A 282 -1.97 13.20 -11.40
N LEU A 283 -3.26 12.89 -11.51
CA LEU A 283 -4.12 12.71 -10.35
C LEU A 283 -3.61 11.62 -9.42
N TYR A 284 -3.11 10.50 -9.96
CA TYR A 284 -2.47 9.43 -9.19
C TYR A 284 -1.31 9.96 -8.37
N ASN A 285 -0.34 10.65 -8.99
CA ASN A 285 0.82 11.22 -8.31
C ASN A 285 0.42 12.29 -7.27
N ALA A 286 -0.57 13.14 -7.57
CA ALA A 286 -1.11 14.11 -6.60
C ALA A 286 -1.73 13.41 -5.38
N LYS A 287 -2.43 12.29 -5.59
CA LYS A 287 -2.98 11.48 -4.49
C LYS A 287 -1.89 10.82 -3.67
N ASP A 288 -0.79 10.40 -4.27
CA ASP A 288 0.34 9.80 -3.54
C ASP A 288 0.97 10.82 -2.59
N THR A 289 1.22 12.03 -3.05
CA THR A 289 1.77 13.09 -2.19
C THR A 289 0.78 13.52 -1.10
N TRP A 290 -0.52 13.64 -1.42
CA TRP A 290 -1.54 13.94 -0.42
C TRP A 290 -1.71 12.82 0.61
N ALA A 291 -1.73 11.56 0.19
CA ALA A 291 -1.83 10.42 1.08
C ALA A 291 -0.62 10.34 2.03
N THR A 292 0.57 10.64 1.53
CA THR A 292 1.81 10.74 2.32
C THR A 292 1.69 11.86 3.37
N ALA A 293 1.13 13.04 2.99
CA ALA A 293 0.86 14.13 3.93
C ALA A 293 -0.12 13.70 5.05
N CYS A 294 -1.21 13.03 4.69
CA CYS A 294 -2.18 12.52 5.66
C CYS A 294 -1.55 11.51 6.63
N ALA A 295 -0.76 10.56 6.12
CA ALA A 295 -0.08 9.56 6.95
C ALA A 295 0.93 10.22 7.90
N PHE A 296 1.71 11.20 7.42
CA PHE A 296 2.63 11.98 8.24
C PHE A 296 1.91 12.71 9.37
N LEU A 297 0.85 13.46 9.06
CA LEU A 297 0.09 14.23 10.04
C LEU A 297 -0.56 13.34 11.09
N ALA A 298 -1.15 12.23 10.69
CA ALA A 298 -1.74 11.27 11.60
C ALA A 298 -0.68 10.64 12.52
N TRP A 299 0.50 10.27 11.96
CA TRP A 299 1.62 9.78 12.75
C TRP A 299 2.09 10.82 13.77
N MET A 300 2.19 12.10 13.37
CA MET A 300 2.58 13.18 14.28
C MET A 300 1.65 13.31 15.50
N VAL A 301 0.38 12.98 15.35
CA VAL A 301 -0.62 12.99 16.43
C VAL A 301 -0.58 11.69 17.24
N GLU A 302 -0.50 10.55 16.60
CA GLU A 302 -0.64 9.23 17.25
C GLU A 302 0.66 8.68 17.84
N ALA A 303 1.85 9.08 17.32
CA ALA A 303 3.10 8.48 17.71
C ALA A 303 3.52 8.87 19.15
N PRO A 304 3.77 7.88 20.01
CA PRO A 304 4.32 8.13 21.35
C PRO A 304 5.79 8.58 21.25
N GLU A 305 6.29 9.19 22.32
CA GLU A 305 7.65 9.75 22.36
C GLU A 305 8.73 8.71 22.03
N TRP A 306 8.59 7.47 22.48
CA TRP A 306 9.58 6.42 22.19
C TRP A 306 9.68 6.12 20.67
N ALA A 307 8.57 6.17 19.93
CA ALA A 307 8.59 5.96 18.48
C ALA A 307 9.27 7.13 17.75
N ARG A 308 9.05 8.36 18.22
CA ARG A 308 9.74 9.56 17.71
C ARG A 308 11.25 9.48 17.94
N GLN A 309 11.66 9.06 19.13
CA GLN A 309 13.08 8.88 19.47
C GLN A 309 13.74 7.76 18.64
N ASN A 310 13.04 6.67 18.39
CA ASN A 310 13.53 5.61 17.49
C ASN A 310 13.72 6.14 16.08
N TYR A 311 12.73 6.84 15.54
CA TYR A 311 12.84 7.45 14.23
C TYR A 311 14.07 8.36 14.10
N LEU A 312 14.27 9.26 15.06
CA LEU A 312 15.40 10.21 15.04
C LEU A 312 16.77 9.52 15.10
N LYS A 313 16.85 8.33 15.67
CA LYS A 313 18.08 7.51 15.70
C LYS A 313 18.30 6.75 14.39
N GLU A 314 17.24 6.23 13.80
CA GLU A 314 17.31 5.33 12.64
C GLU A 314 17.31 6.06 11.30
N PHE A 315 16.54 7.15 11.17
CA PHE A 315 16.43 7.89 9.93
C PHE A 315 17.76 8.34 9.34
N PRO A 316 18.76 8.86 10.10
CA PRO A 316 20.06 9.24 9.56
C PRO A 316 20.84 8.07 8.94
N LEU A 317 20.57 6.82 9.35
CA LEU A 317 21.27 5.64 8.85
C LEU A 317 20.92 5.34 7.38
N GLN A 318 19.78 5.81 6.89
CA GLN A 318 19.43 5.61 5.50
C GLN A 318 20.38 6.32 4.51
N PHE A 319 21.01 7.43 4.89
CA PHE A 319 21.92 8.16 4.02
C PHE A 319 23.21 7.39 3.69
N PRO A 320 23.96 6.84 4.65
CA PRO A 320 25.11 5.98 4.33
C PRO A 320 24.69 4.69 3.60
N CYS A 321 23.52 4.11 3.91
CA CYS A 321 23.01 2.96 3.17
C CYS A 321 22.72 3.33 1.71
N HIS A 322 22.06 4.45 1.48
CA HIS A 322 21.76 4.95 0.15
C HIS A 322 23.04 5.28 -0.65
N LEU A 323 24.02 5.91 -0.01
CA LEU A 323 25.31 6.17 -0.63
C LEU A 323 26.00 4.86 -1.05
N SER A 324 25.95 3.84 -0.20
CA SER A 324 26.49 2.51 -0.51
C SER A 324 25.79 1.84 -1.69
N GLU A 325 24.46 2.01 -1.80
CA GLU A 325 23.68 1.53 -2.96
C GLU A 325 24.08 2.25 -4.25
N MET A 326 24.28 3.56 -4.20
CA MET A 326 24.69 4.36 -5.38
C MET A 326 26.11 4.03 -5.85
N ILE A 327 27.05 3.85 -4.92
CA ILE A 327 28.45 3.48 -5.25
C ILE A 327 28.48 2.03 -5.75
N GLY A 328 27.65 1.16 -5.16
CA GLY A 328 27.58 -0.25 -5.46
C GLY A 328 28.81 -1.04 -4.96
N LEU A 329 28.82 -2.31 -5.27
CA LEU A 329 29.92 -3.22 -4.96
C LEU A 329 30.67 -3.58 -6.24
N LYS A 330 31.99 -3.52 -6.18
CA LYS A 330 32.82 -3.99 -7.29
C LYS A 330 32.66 -5.50 -7.45
N ARG A 331 32.21 -5.92 -8.63
CA ARG A 331 32.10 -7.33 -8.99
C ARG A 331 33.37 -7.83 -9.65
N ASP A 332 33.82 -9.00 -9.26
CA ASP A 332 34.87 -9.75 -9.97
C ASP A 332 34.18 -10.63 -11.03
N PHE A 333 34.10 -10.12 -12.25
CA PHE A 333 33.40 -10.81 -13.33
C PHE A 333 34.07 -12.14 -13.69
N SER A 334 35.41 -12.26 -13.56
CA SER A 334 36.10 -13.50 -13.86
C SER A 334 35.73 -14.62 -12.91
N LYS A 335 35.57 -14.31 -11.61
CA LYS A 335 35.08 -15.27 -10.61
C LYS A 335 33.61 -15.58 -10.79
N LEU A 336 32.80 -14.58 -11.22
CA LEU A 336 31.38 -14.79 -11.48
C LEU A 336 31.17 -15.74 -12.67
N ASP A 337 31.91 -15.55 -13.74
CA ASP A 337 31.83 -16.42 -14.93
C ASP A 337 32.25 -17.84 -14.59
N LYS A 338 33.37 -18.01 -13.86
CA LYS A 338 33.78 -19.30 -13.38
C LYS A 338 32.74 -19.98 -12.50
N ALA A 339 32.13 -19.23 -11.56
CA ALA A 339 31.09 -19.78 -10.70
C ALA A 339 29.81 -20.16 -11.50
N ARG A 340 29.47 -19.42 -12.56
CA ARG A 340 28.40 -19.79 -13.49
C ARG A 340 28.67 -21.08 -14.21
N GLU A 341 29.86 -21.22 -14.79
CA GLU A 341 30.30 -22.46 -15.45
C GLU A 341 30.22 -23.67 -14.53
N GLU A 342 30.72 -23.55 -13.30
CA GLU A 342 30.65 -24.59 -12.28
C GLU A 342 29.18 -24.95 -11.93
N LEU A 343 28.30 -23.94 -11.75
CA LEU A 343 26.89 -24.16 -11.49
C LEU A 343 26.18 -24.82 -12.68
N ASP A 344 26.46 -24.41 -13.91
CA ASP A 344 25.87 -24.98 -15.11
C ASP A 344 26.22 -26.46 -15.24
N ILE A 345 27.44 -26.83 -14.95
CA ILE A 345 27.88 -28.26 -14.94
C ILE A 345 27.08 -29.05 -13.88
N ILE A 346 26.94 -28.49 -12.67
CA ILE A 346 26.15 -29.12 -11.60
C ILE A 346 24.68 -29.26 -12.02
N MET A 347 24.09 -28.19 -12.52
CA MET A 347 22.69 -28.18 -12.96
C MET A 347 22.42 -29.19 -14.07
N GLN A 348 23.31 -29.27 -15.08
CA GLN A 348 23.19 -30.24 -16.16
C GLN A 348 23.29 -31.68 -15.64
N ARG A 349 24.19 -31.94 -14.73
CA ARG A 349 24.35 -33.27 -14.10
C ARG A 349 23.09 -33.67 -13.32
N GLU A 350 22.59 -32.78 -12.48
CA GLU A 350 21.38 -33.04 -11.67
C GLU A 350 20.12 -33.16 -12.57
N GLN A 351 20.03 -32.37 -13.61
CA GLN A 351 18.92 -32.46 -14.57
C GLN A 351 18.98 -33.81 -15.36
N ALA A 352 20.17 -34.23 -15.79
CA ALA A 352 20.32 -35.51 -16.47
C ALA A 352 19.93 -36.69 -15.55
N TRP A 353 20.29 -36.61 -14.27
CA TRP A 353 19.89 -37.60 -13.27
C TRP A 353 18.35 -37.62 -13.07
N LEU A 354 17.71 -36.48 -12.97
CA LEU A 354 16.26 -36.37 -12.87
C LEU A 354 15.54 -36.88 -14.13
N ASN A 355 16.05 -36.55 -15.30
CA ASN A 355 15.53 -37.07 -16.56
C ASN A 355 15.57 -38.59 -16.61
N LYS A 356 16.67 -39.19 -16.11
CA LYS A 356 16.83 -40.66 -16.02
C LYS A 356 15.78 -41.25 -15.06
N ILE A 357 15.61 -40.68 -13.86
CA ILE A 357 14.65 -41.19 -12.86
C ILE A 357 13.20 -41.05 -13.36
N THR A 358 12.87 -39.93 -13.97
CA THR A 358 11.50 -39.66 -14.46
C THR A 358 11.18 -40.34 -15.78
N GLY A 359 12.18 -40.86 -16.49
CA GLY A 359 12.02 -41.38 -17.86
C GLY A 359 11.68 -40.31 -18.89
N SER A 360 11.85 -39.03 -18.55
CA SER A 360 11.47 -37.88 -19.40
C SER A 360 12.68 -36.99 -19.66
N ALA A 361 13.00 -36.77 -20.95
CA ALA A 361 14.05 -35.84 -21.36
C ALA A 361 13.67 -34.36 -21.15
N TYR A 362 12.39 -34.07 -20.85
CA TYR A 362 11.84 -32.72 -20.70
C TYR A 362 11.28 -32.46 -19.30
N PHE A 363 11.77 -33.19 -18.30
CA PHE A 363 11.34 -32.94 -16.94
C PHE A 363 11.75 -31.53 -16.48
N ASN A 364 10.76 -30.70 -16.14
CA ASN A 364 10.99 -29.32 -15.73
C ASN A 364 10.90 -29.21 -14.20
N THR A 365 12.04 -29.03 -13.54
CA THR A 365 12.15 -28.84 -12.09
C THR A 365 11.49 -27.57 -11.59
N ASN A 366 11.31 -26.55 -12.44
CA ASN A 366 10.58 -25.32 -12.12
C ASN A 366 9.07 -25.44 -12.26
N SER A 367 8.55 -26.62 -12.69
CA SER A 367 7.12 -26.87 -12.75
C SER A 367 6.61 -27.48 -11.46
N PRO A 368 5.84 -26.76 -10.61
CA PRO A 368 5.25 -27.31 -9.39
C PRO A 368 4.38 -28.55 -9.65
N LEU A 369 3.71 -28.61 -10.80
CA LEU A 369 2.87 -29.75 -11.19
C LEU A 369 3.72 -31.00 -11.42
N GLN A 370 4.82 -30.89 -12.20
CA GLN A 370 5.71 -32.01 -12.48
C GLN A 370 6.43 -32.47 -11.21
N MET A 371 6.88 -31.52 -10.37
CA MET A 371 7.51 -31.84 -9.10
C MET A 371 6.58 -32.58 -8.15
N LYS A 372 5.33 -32.11 -7.99
CA LYS A 372 4.32 -32.82 -7.19
C LYS A 372 4.02 -34.23 -7.70
N ALA A 373 3.89 -34.39 -9.02
CA ALA A 373 3.65 -35.69 -9.62
C ALA A 373 4.81 -36.66 -9.36
N LEU A 374 6.05 -36.20 -9.52
CA LEU A 374 7.24 -37.00 -9.21
C LEU A 374 7.26 -37.42 -7.72
N LEU A 375 7.08 -36.48 -6.82
CA LEU A 375 7.11 -36.74 -5.37
C LEU A 375 5.98 -37.67 -4.93
N LYS A 376 4.81 -37.60 -5.56
CA LYS A 376 3.71 -38.51 -5.32
C LYS A 376 4.08 -39.96 -5.73
N VAL A 377 4.71 -40.12 -6.90
CA VAL A 377 5.19 -41.44 -7.38
C VAL A 377 6.28 -41.98 -6.46
N LEU A 378 7.13 -41.12 -5.90
CA LEU A 378 8.18 -41.50 -4.94
C LEU A 378 7.64 -41.78 -3.51
N GLY A 379 6.32 -41.74 -3.31
CA GLY A 379 5.70 -42.09 -2.02
C GLY A 379 5.59 -40.94 -1.01
N CYS A 380 5.90 -39.71 -1.40
CA CYS A 380 5.82 -38.56 -0.49
C CYS A 380 4.37 -38.07 -0.23
N GLY A 381 3.37 -38.72 -0.85
CA GLY A 381 1.96 -38.36 -0.75
C GLY A 381 1.60 -37.10 -1.55
N ASP A 382 0.38 -36.60 -1.35
CA ASP A 382 -0.08 -35.35 -1.97
C ASP A 382 0.46 -34.15 -1.19
N LEU A 383 1.31 -33.35 -1.84
CA LEU A 383 1.86 -32.12 -1.27
C LEU A 383 1.00 -30.93 -1.71
N PRO A 384 0.70 -29.98 -0.81
CA PRO A 384 -0.09 -28.80 -1.16
C PRO A 384 0.63 -27.88 -2.17
N ASN A 385 1.94 -27.79 -2.06
CA ASN A 385 2.83 -27.04 -2.95
C ASN A 385 4.15 -27.78 -3.18
N ALA A 386 5.05 -27.23 -3.99
CA ALA A 386 6.39 -27.74 -4.26
C ALA A 386 7.47 -26.71 -3.91
N ASP A 387 7.22 -25.88 -2.88
CA ASP A 387 8.21 -24.95 -2.36
C ASP A 387 9.32 -25.66 -1.57
N GLU A 388 10.40 -24.94 -1.26
CA GLU A 388 11.55 -25.47 -0.55
C GLU A 388 11.15 -26.15 0.78
N LYS A 389 10.20 -25.58 1.51
CA LYS A 389 9.74 -26.10 2.80
C LYS A 389 9.01 -27.44 2.64
N ALA A 390 8.16 -27.55 1.62
CA ALA A 390 7.47 -28.79 1.31
C ALA A 390 8.45 -29.87 0.83
N LEU A 391 9.42 -29.51 -0.03
CA LEU A 391 10.47 -30.42 -0.52
C LEU A 391 11.37 -30.91 0.61
N ARG A 392 11.82 -30.04 1.50
CA ARG A 392 12.61 -30.43 2.69
C ARG A 392 11.82 -31.39 3.57
N LYS A 393 10.55 -31.12 3.82
CA LYS A 393 9.69 -32.02 4.62
C LYS A 393 9.46 -33.38 3.96
N ALA A 394 9.40 -33.42 2.62
CA ALA A 394 9.31 -34.67 1.87
C ALA A 394 10.60 -35.48 1.92
N ALA A 395 11.77 -34.85 1.91
CA ALA A 395 13.08 -35.50 1.95
C ALA A 395 13.37 -36.21 3.28
N PHE A 396 12.66 -35.89 4.37
CA PHE A 396 12.80 -36.52 5.69
C PHE A 396 11.69 -37.54 6.01
N ARG A 397 10.86 -37.90 5.05
CA ARG A 397 9.87 -38.97 5.14
C ARG A 397 10.32 -40.21 4.40
#